data_85d764265fc9885ca3417d6c71c08374
#
_entry.id   85d764265fc9885ca3417d6c71c08374
#
_cell.length_a   1.000
_cell.length_b   1.000
_cell.length_c   1.000
_cell.angle_alpha   90.00
_cell.angle_beta   90.00
_cell.angle_gamma   90.00
#
_symmetry.space_group_name_H-M   'P 1'
#
loop_
_entity.id
_entity.type
_entity.pdbx_description
1 polymer ?
#
loop_
_entity_poly.entity_id
_entity_poly.type
_entity_poly.pdbx_seq_one_letter_code
_entity_poly.pdbx_strand_id
1 'polypeptide(L)'
;RRSWLRLLRSRRVGPATFYRLLSEHGLAQNALEALPKMARSAGLKGYEICPSDAVDAEINVAKAAKARLLCFSDPEYPAPLAHLKDAPPALWAIGDLSLLQRPMIAIVGARNASSLGTRMARALAHDLSAAGYVVVSGLARGVDTAAHLAALPSGTIAVMAGGADVIYPSENTSLGKSIGEQGLILSEQPMGLPPQARHFPKRNRIIAGLAQAVVVVEAAAKSGSLITARDALDLGREVLAVPGHPFDARASGCNMLIRDGAQLVRNAADVIAALPPVEQSAPLSSPADQPDAPPANAGLADLPTPPPERRSLRETAALHQQLSLKHISEPTRSRRNS
;
A
#
# COMPACT_ATOMS: atom_id res chain seq x y z
N ARG A 1 5.20 -23.53 4.99
CA ARG A 1 5.26 -22.59 3.84
C ARG A 1 4.76 -23.23 2.53
N ARG A 2 5.13 -24.50 2.21
CA ARG A 2 4.67 -25.19 0.99
C ARG A 2 3.14 -25.36 0.94
N SER A 3 2.51 -25.87 2.02
CA SER A 3 1.05 -25.98 2.11
C SER A 3 0.35 -24.62 2.07
N TRP A 4 0.97 -23.57 2.61
CA TRP A 4 0.52 -22.20 2.57
C TRP A 4 0.43 -21.67 1.13
N LEU A 5 1.52 -21.78 0.36
CA LEU A 5 1.52 -21.42 -1.06
C LEU A 5 0.52 -22.25 -1.84
N ARG A 6 0.48 -23.58 -1.62
CA ARG A 6 -0.42 -24.49 -2.30
C ARG A 6 -1.90 -24.08 -2.12
N LEU A 7 -2.28 -23.70 -0.89
CA LEU A 7 -3.61 -23.18 -0.59
C LEU A 7 -3.86 -21.86 -1.33
N LEU A 8 -2.93 -20.91 -1.27
CA LEU A 8 -3.04 -19.60 -1.91
C LEU A 8 -3.08 -19.68 -3.44
N ARG A 9 -2.42 -20.66 -4.05
CA ARG A 9 -2.40 -20.91 -5.50
C ARG A 9 -3.59 -21.74 -5.98
N SER A 10 -4.41 -22.27 -5.07
CA SER A 10 -5.60 -23.04 -5.43
C SER A 10 -6.67 -22.11 -6.02
N ARG A 11 -7.39 -22.63 -7.01
CA ARG A 11 -8.39 -21.86 -7.76
C ARG A 11 -9.43 -21.22 -6.83
N ARG A 12 -9.75 -19.93 -7.04
CA ARG A 12 -10.70 -19.12 -6.24
C ARG A 12 -10.31 -18.92 -4.77
N VAL A 13 -9.09 -19.19 -4.39
CA VAL A 13 -8.57 -18.85 -3.07
C VAL A 13 -7.83 -17.51 -3.17
N GLY A 14 -8.52 -16.42 -2.79
CA GLY A 14 -7.92 -15.11 -2.57
C GLY A 14 -7.66 -14.88 -1.09
N PRO A 15 -7.10 -13.71 -0.68
CA PRO A 15 -6.76 -13.44 0.70
C PRO A 15 -7.92 -13.69 1.70
N ALA A 16 -9.10 -13.15 1.44
CA ALA A 16 -10.26 -13.35 2.31
C ALA A 16 -10.65 -14.83 2.47
N THR A 17 -10.67 -15.59 1.36
CA THR A 17 -10.94 -17.05 1.40
C THR A 17 -9.84 -17.79 2.13
N PHE A 18 -8.59 -17.40 1.92
CA PHE A 18 -7.42 -17.99 2.58
C PHE A 18 -7.52 -17.86 4.10
N TYR A 19 -7.77 -16.65 4.62
CA TYR A 19 -7.86 -16.43 6.07
C TYR A 19 -9.07 -17.13 6.67
N ARG A 20 -10.21 -17.13 5.99
CA ARG A 20 -11.40 -17.88 6.43
C ARG A 20 -11.09 -19.38 6.57
N LEU A 21 -10.45 -19.97 5.56
CA LEU A 21 -10.06 -21.39 5.60
C LEU A 21 -9.08 -21.70 6.72
N LEU A 22 -8.12 -20.82 6.99
CA LEU A 22 -7.23 -20.98 8.14
C LEU A 22 -7.96 -20.87 9.47
N SER A 23 -8.90 -19.96 9.60
CA SER A 23 -9.73 -19.81 10.81
C SER A 23 -10.60 -21.05 11.06
N GLU A 24 -11.18 -21.64 10.00
CA GLU A 24 -12.06 -22.82 10.09
C GLU A 24 -11.27 -24.12 10.33
N HIS A 25 -10.06 -24.27 9.79
CA HIS A 25 -9.32 -25.53 9.77
C HIS A 25 -7.98 -25.50 10.56
N GLY A 26 -7.58 -24.34 11.07
CA GLY A 26 -6.37 -24.12 11.84
C GLY A 26 -5.09 -24.15 10.99
N LEU A 27 -4.85 -25.20 10.23
CA LEU A 27 -3.64 -25.39 9.42
C LEU A 27 -3.95 -25.39 7.93
N ALA A 28 -3.05 -24.82 7.12
CA ALA A 28 -3.19 -24.81 5.66
C ALA A 28 -3.28 -26.23 5.06
N GLN A 29 -2.69 -27.23 5.70
CA GLN A 29 -2.78 -28.63 5.28
C GLN A 29 -4.22 -29.14 5.43
N ASN A 30 -4.85 -28.94 6.56
CA ASN A 30 -6.24 -29.35 6.82
C ASN A 30 -7.21 -28.61 5.88
N ALA A 31 -6.96 -27.31 5.65
CA ALA A 31 -7.72 -26.51 4.70
C ALA A 31 -7.65 -27.07 3.26
N LEU A 32 -6.46 -27.51 2.82
CA LEU A 32 -6.27 -28.14 1.52
C LEU A 32 -7.09 -29.46 1.40
N GLU A 33 -7.15 -30.27 2.44
CA GLU A 33 -7.91 -31.52 2.46
C GLU A 33 -9.43 -31.28 2.42
N ALA A 34 -9.89 -30.23 3.09
CA ALA A 34 -11.30 -29.84 3.14
C ALA A 34 -11.78 -29.16 1.83
N LEU A 35 -10.89 -28.44 1.16
CA LEU A 35 -11.22 -27.56 0.03
C LEU A 35 -11.95 -28.24 -1.13
N PRO A 36 -11.63 -29.47 -1.60
CA PRO A 36 -12.37 -30.13 -2.66
C PRO A 36 -13.81 -30.49 -2.27
N LYS A 37 -14.05 -30.82 -1.00
CA LYS A 37 -15.40 -31.11 -0.48
C LYS A 37 -16.22 -29.82 -0.43
N MET A 38 -15.66 -28.75 0.10
CA MET A 38 -16.30 -27.43 0.15
C MET A 38 -16.63 -26.89 -1.24
N ALA A 39 -15.70 -27.04 -2.20
CA ALA A 39 -15.93 -26.62 -3.59
C ALA A 39 -17.08 -27.40 -4.24
N ARG A 40 -17.18 -28.70 -4.00
CA ARG A 40 -18.31 -29.52 -4.47
C ARG A 40 -19.64 -29.08 -3.88
N SER A 41 -19.68 -28.80 -2.58
CA SER A 41 -20.87 -28.30 -1.89
C SER A 41 -21.29 -26.93 -2.42
N ALA A 42 -20.35 -26.11 -2.90
CA ALA A 42 -20.60 -24.83 -3.58
C ALA A 42 -20.92 -24.96 -5.08
N GLY A 43 -21.16 -26.19 -5.58
CA GLY A 43 -21.53 -26.44 -6.98
C GLY A 43 -20.38 -26.44 -7.99
N LEU A 44 -19.11 -26.41 -7.52
CA LEU A 44 -17.94 -26.41 -8.40
C LEU A 44 -17.56 -27.88 -8.73
N LYS A 45 -18.02 -28.37 -9.86
CA LYS A 45 -17.64 -29.71 -10.36
C LYS A 45 -16.18 -29.71 -10.84
N GLY A 46 -15.47 -30.83 -10.60
CA GLY A 46 -14.09 -31.00 -11.04
C GLY A 46 -13.11 -30.02 -10.41
N TYR A 47 -13.33 -29.62 -9.15
CA TYR A 47 -12.40 -28.75 -8.43
C TYR A 47 -11.16 -29.52 -7.99
N GLU A 48 -10.02 -29.04 -8.42
CA GLU A 48 -8.71 -29.57 -8.02
C GLU A 48 -7.94 -28.48 -7.26
N ILE A 49 -7.26 -28.92 -6.19
CA ILE A 49 -6.31 -28.07 -5.45
C ILE A 49 -5.06 -27.86 -6.28
N CYS A 50 -4.32 -26.80 -6.03
CA CYS A 50 -3.06 -26.55 -6.71
C CYS A 50 -2.13 -27.77 -6.56
N PRO A 51 -1.59 -28.34 -7.68
CA PRO A 51 -0.66 -29.44 -7.64
C PRO A 51 0.60 -29.11 -6.84
N SER A 52 1.18 -30.09 -6.15
CA SER A 52 2.44 -29.90 -5.41
C SER A 52 3.57 -29.46 -6.30
N ASP A 53 3.66 -30.07 -7.50
CA ASP A 53 4.73 -29.84 -8.45
C ASP A 53 4.75 -28.39 -8.98
N ALA A 54 3.56 -27.77 -9.13
CA ALA A 54 3.47 -26.36 -9.50
C ALA A 54 4.06 -25.42 -8.44
N VAL A 55 3.82 -25.74 -7.16
CA VAL A 55 4.39 -24.98 -6.03
C VAL A 55 5.88 -25.24 -5.92
N ASP A 56 6.34 -26.47 -6.14
CA ASP A 56 7.76 -26.81 -6.12
C ASP A 56 8.51 -26.10 -7.25
N ALA A 57 7.92 -26.02 -8.43
CA ALA A 57 8.46 -25.25 -9.54
C ALA A 57 8.58 -23.76 -9.19
N GLU A 58 7.52 -23.14 -8.58
CA GLU A 58 7.55 -21.76 -8.10
C GLU A 58 8.67 -21.53 -7.08
N ILE A 59 8.83 -22.44 -6.11
CA ILE A 59 9.89 -22.36 -5.09
C ILE A 59 11.28 -22.48 -5.73
N ASN A 60 11.45 -23.32 -6.74
CA ASN A 60 12.73 -23.45 -7.43
C ASN A 60 13.10 -22.19 -8.22
N VAL A 61 12.14 -21.59 -8.91
CA VAL A 61 12.33 -20.27 -9.54
C VAL A 61 12.70 -19.20 -8.51
N ALA A 62 12.00 -19.18 -7.37
CA ALA A 62 12.29 -18.25 -6.28
C ALA A 62 13.71 -18.43 -5.74
N LYS A 63 14.17 -19.65 -5.53
CA LYS A 63 15.55 -19.95 -5.09
C LYS A 63 16.58 -19.43 -6.11
N ALA A 64 16.35 -19.67 -7.40
CA ALA A 64 17.24 -19.18 -8.45
C ALA A 64 17.31 -17.65 -8.49
N ALA A 65 16.18 -16.97 -8.23
CA ALA A 65 16.09 -15.52 -8.12
C ALA A 65 16.53 -14.96 -6.75
N LYS A 66 16.99 -15.80 -5.80
CA LYS A 66 17.30 -15.44 -4.41
C LYS A 66 16.10 -14.79 -3.69
N ALA A 67 14.89 -15.10 -4.10
CA ALA A 67 13.68 -14.59 -3.50
C ALA A 67 13.37 -15.29 -2.18
N ARG A 68 12.90 -14.53 -1.18
CA ARG A 68 12.41 -15.04 0.10
C ARG A 68 10.89 -14.98 0.13
N LEU A 69 10.25 -15.99 0.71
CA LEU A 69 8.81 -15.98 0.96
C LEU A 69 8.55 -15.42 2.35
N LEU A 70 7.85 -14.31 2.44
CA LEU A 70 7.34 -13.72 3.67
C LEU A 70 5.88 -14.13 3.83
N CYS A 71 5.58 -14.93 4.83
CA CYS A 71 4.21 -15.27 5.19
C CYS A 71 3.67 -14.29 6.23
N PHE A 72 2.36 -14.10 6.28
CA PHE A 72 1.70 -13.17 7.20
C PHE A 72 2.08 -13.39 8.68
N SER A 73 2.45 -14.62 9.08
CA SER A 73 2.88 -14.96 10.44
C SER A 73 4.37 -14.75 10.70
N ASP A 74 5.15 -14.36 9.69
CA ASP A 74 6.59 -14.20 9.85
C ASP A 74 6.91 -12.87 10.56
N PRO A 75 7.93 -12.81 11.44
CA PRO A 75 8.33 -11.57 12.12
C PRO A 75 8.75 -10.46 11.17
N GLU A 76 9.31 -10.83 10.00
CA GLU A 76 9.74 -9.88 8.96
C GLU A 76 8.58 -9.42 8.06
N TYR A 77 7.36 -9.94 8.25
CA TYR A 77 6.20 -9.47 7.47
C TYR A 77 5.90 -7.99 7.80
N PRO A 78 5.65 -7.13 6.79
CA PRO A 78 5.44 -5.71 7.04
C PRO A 78 4.21 -5.46 7.94
N ALA A 79 4.44 -4.98 9.16
CA ALA A 79 3.37 -4.69 10.11
C ALA A 79 2.25 -3.78 9.56
N PRO A 80 2.54 -2.73 8.75
CA PRO A 80 1.50 -1.91 8.15
C PRO A 80 0.52 -2.68 7.25
N LEU A 81 0.98 -3.75 6.57
CA LEU A 81 0.12 -4.59 5.72
C LEU A 81 -0.78 -5.53 6.53
N ALA A 82 -0.40 -5.88 7.75
CA ALA A 82 -1.19 -6.79 8.58
C ALA A 82 -2.57 -6.22 8.94
N HIS A 83 -2.72 -4.89 8.90
CA HIS A 83 -3.99 -4.20 9.18
C HIS A 83 -4.94 -4.12 7.98
N LEU A 84 -4.52 -4.57 6.79
CA LEU A 84 -5.40 -4.61 5.63
C LEU A 84 -6.44 -5.74 5.78
N LYS A 85 -7.70 -5.46 5.42
CA LYS A 85 -8.77 -6.47 5.39
C LYS A 85 -8.46 -7.65 4.45
N ASP A 86 -7.69 -7.38 3.42
CA ASP A 86 -7.23 -8.33 2.41
C ASP A 86 -5.70 -8.40 2.37
N ALA A 87 -5.05 -8.34 3.54
CA ALA A 87 -3.60 -8.48 3.68
C ALA A 87 -3.06 -9.63 2.82
N PRO A 88 -1.97 -9.46 2.07
CA PRO A 88 -1.38 -10.55 1.31
C PRO A 88 -0.99 -11.71 2.25
N PRO A 89 -1.54 -12.93 2.11
CA PRO A 89 -1.13 -14.05 2.97
C PRO A 89 0.34 -14.40 2.83
N ALA A 90 0.94 -14.10 1.68
CA ALA A 90 2.35 -14.30 1.40
C ALA A 90 2.84 -13.27 0.37
N LEU A 91 4.10 -12.88 0.51
CA LEU A 91 4.81 -11.99 -0.40
C LEU A 91 6.15 -12.63 -0.80
N TRP A 92 6.47 -12.62 -2.08
CA TRP A 92 7.83 -12.83 -2.55
C TRP A 92 8.62 -11.53 -2.42
N ALA A 93 9.84 -11.64 -1.88
CA ALA A 93 10.74 -10.53 -1.63
C ALA A 93 12.12 -10.81 -2.23
N ILE A 94 12.70 -9.86 -2.98
CA ILE A 94 14.06 -9.91 -3.52
C ILE A 94 14.78 -8.63 -3.07
N GLY A 95 15.87 -8.76 -2.35
CA GLY A 95 16.69 -7.63 -1.86
C GLY A 95 16.71 -7.50 -0.35
N ASP A 96 16.86 -6.27 0.12
CA ASP A 96 17.08 -5.94 1.54
C ASP A 96 15.76 -5.80 2.32
N LEU A 97 15.47 -6.77 3.16
CA LEU A 97 14.28 -6.78 4.02
C LEU A 97 14.33 -5.77 5.17
N SER A 98 15.52 -5.26 5.52
CA SER A 98 15.65 -4.25 6.59
C SER A 98 14.90 -2.96 6.27
N LEU A 99 14.68 -2.67 4.98
CA LEU A 99 13.91 -1.54 4.51
C LEU A 99 12.44 -1.57 4.99
N LEU A 100 11.89 -2.75 5.27
CA LEU A 100 10.52 -2.92 5.79
C LEU A 100 10.35 -2.43 7.24
N GLN A 101 11.45 -2.22 7.96
CA GLN A 101 11.45 -1.72 9.35
C GLN A 101 11.53 -0.19 9.43
N ARG A 102 11.77 0.49 8.30
CA ARG A 102 11.89 1.94 8.24
C ARG A 102 10.54 2.58 7.88
N PRO A 103 10.33 3.86 8.24
CA PRO A 103 9.12 4.59 7.83
C PRO A 103 9.09 4.74 6.30
N MET A 104 7.91 4.53 5.70
CA MET A 104 7.74 4.46 4.25
C MET A 104 6.78 5.52 3.75
N ILE A 105 7.12 6.14 2.60
CA ILE A 105 6.28 7.08 1.86
C ILE A 105 6.11 6.57 0.43
N ALA A 106 4.87 6.48 -0.04
CA ALA A 106 4.60 6.14 -1.43
C ALA A 106 4.64 7.38 -2.32
N ILE A 107 5.36 7.30 -3.45
CA ILE A 107 5.34 8.32 -4.51
C ILE A 107 4.78 7.66 -5.76
N VAL A 108 3.65 8.17 -6.24
CA VAL A 108 2.95 7.63 -7.41
C VAL A 108 2.52 8.76 -8.36
N GLY A 109 2.27 8.42 -9.63
CA GLY A 109 1.82 9.45 -10.56
C GLY A 109 1.68 8.98 -12.00
N ALA A 110 1.78 9.95 -12.92
CA ALA A 110 1.60 9.73 -14.34
C ALA A 110 2.72 8.86 -14.92
N ARG A 111 2.32 7.89 -15.78
CA ARG A 111 3.27 7.10 -16.58
C ARG A 111 3.93 7.92 -17.70
N ASN A 112 3.21 8.93 -18.21
CA ASN A 112 3.72 9.91 -19.16
C ASN A 112 3.89 11.25 -18.44
N ALA A 113 4.82 11.26 -17.47
CA ALA A 113 5.11 12.44 -16.68
C ALA A 113 5.76 13.53 -17.50
N SER A 114 5.46 14.79 -17.16
CA SER A 114 6.17 15.94 -17.70
C SER A 114 7.59 16.04 -17.17
N SER A 115 8.41 16.89 -17.78
CA SER A 115 9.75 17.20 -17.25
C SER A 115 9.67 17.78 -15.84
N LEU A 116 8.65 18.58 -15.55
CA LEU A 116 8.43 19.16 -14.21
C LEU A 116 7.99 18.07 -13.22
N GLY A 117 7.05 17.21 -13.61
CA GLY A 117 6.63 16.07 -12.77
C GLY A 117 7.78 15.10 -12.47
N THR A 118 8.61 14.80 -13.46
CA THR A 118 9.80 13.98 -13.28
C THR A 118 10.80 14.63 -12.32
N ARG A 119 11.05 15.94 -12.44
CA ARG A 119 11.93 16.68 -11.51
C ARG A 119 11.35 16.72 -10.11
N MET A 120 10.06 16.95 -9.96
CA MET A 120 9.38 16.97 -8.66
C MET A 120 9.47 15.60 -7.98
N ALA A 121 9.18 14.51 -8.70
CA ALA A 121 9.29 13.15 -8.17
C ALA A 121 10.72 12.82 -7.69
N ARG A 122 11.74 13.23 -8.44
CA ARG A 122 13.15 13.08 -8.05
C ARG A 122 13.49 13.89 -6.80
N ALA A 123 13.12 15.16 -6.75
CA ALA A 123 13.39 16.02 -5.60
C ALA A 123 12.72 15.47 -4.33
N LEU A 124 11.43 15.15 -4.40
CA LEU A 124 10.71 14.55 -3.28
C LEU A 124 11.35 13.23 -2.81
N ALA A 125 11.65 12.32 -3.74
CA ALA A 125 12.25 11.03 -3.40
C ALA A 125 13.63 11.17 -2.77
N HIS A 126 14.48 12.05 -3.32
CA HIS A 126 15.81 12.35 -2.78
C HIS A 126 15.71 12.90 -1.35
N ASP A 127 14.93 13.96 -1.16
CA ASP A 127 14.87 14.67 0.12
C ASP A 127 14.18 13.84 1.21
N LEU A 128 13.12 13.07 0.87
CA LEU A 128 12.49 12.13 1.80
C LEU A 128 13.44 11.00 2.19
N SER A 129 14.23 10.49 1.23
CA SER A 129 15.24 9.47 1.52
C SER A 129 16.35 10.00 2.41
N ALA A 130 16.81 11.25 2.19
CA ALA A 130 17.78 11.93 3.06
C ALA A 130 17.22 12.16 4.48
N ALA A 131 15.90 12.35 4.61
CA ALA A 131 15.21 12.44 5.90
C ALA A 131 14.95 11.08 6.57
N GLY A 132 15.42 9.96 5.99
CA GLY A 132 15.32 8.63 6.58
C GLY A 132 14.12 7.79 6.15
N TYR A 133 13.25 8.30 5.29
CA TYR A 133 12.11 7.55 4.76
C TYR A 133 12.51 6.63 3.61
N VAL A 134 11.84 5.48 3.51
CA VAL A 134 11.95 4.59 2.34
C VAL A 134 10.86 4.96 1.34
N VAL A 135 11.27 5.18 0.09
CA VAL A 135 10.33 5.46 -0.99
C VAL A 135 9.74 4.15 -1.52
N VAL A 136 8.41 4.05 -1.53
CA VAL A 136 7.67 2.91 -2.08
C VAL A 136 6.99 3.34 -3.37
N SER A 137 7.12 2.56 -4.44
CA SER A 137 6.40 2.80 -5.69
C SER A 137 6.21 1.52 -6.50
N GLY A 138 5.70 1.65 -7.72
CA GLY A 138 5.27 0.50 -8.52
C GLY A 138 6.13 0.19 -9.73
N LEU A 139 7.30 0.79 -9.85
CA LEU A 139 8.23 0.61 -10.98
C LEU A 139 7.59 0.88 -12.36
N ALA A 140 6.51 1.67 -12.42
CA ALA A 140 5.93 2.12 -13.67
C ALA A 140 6.82 3.19 -14.34
N ARG A 141 6.57 3.48 -15.64
CA ARG A 141 7.20 4.60 -16.31
C ARG A 141 6.86 5.93 -15.63
N GLY A 142 7.65 6.96 -15.90
CA GLY A 142 7.37 8.33 -15.46
C GLY A 142 7.70 8.59 -14.00
N VAL A 143 6.72 8.95 -13.20
CA VAL A 143 6.87 9.33 -11.79
C VAL A 143 7.54 8.23 -10.97
N ASP A 144 7.06 6.98 -11.08
CA ASP A 144 7.59 5.85 -10.32
C ASP A 144 9.08 5.62 -10.62
N THR A 145 9.44 5.61 -11.92
CA THR A 145 10.84 5.47 -12.36
C THR A 145 11.73 6.58 -11.78
N ALA A 146 11.25 7.83 -11.85
CA ALA A 146 11.99 9.00 -11.36
C ALA A 146 12.20 8.95 -9.84
N ALA A 147 11.19 8.53 -9.10
CA ALA A 147 11.24 8.38 -7.66
C ALA A 147 12.21 7.25 -7.24
N HIS A 148 12.12 6.08 -7.87
CA HIS A 148 13.02 4.97 -7.59
C HIS A 148 14.49 5.31 -7.87
N LEU A 149 14.78 5.94 -9.02
CA LEU A 149 16.15 6.34 -9.36
C LEU A 149 16.77 7.28 -8.32
N ALA A 150 15.98 8.23 -7.81
CA ALA A 150 16.49 9.19 -6.83
C ALA A 150 16.63 8.58 -5.42
N ALA A 151 15.77 7.63 -5.05
CA ALA A 151 15.81 6.99 -3.74
C ALA A 151 16.77 5.77 -3.67
N LEU A 152 17.22 5.24 -4.80
CA LEU A 152 17.99 4.00 -4.87
C LEU A 152 19.23 3.98 -3.94
N PRO A 153 20.04 5.06 -3.82
CA PRO A 153 21.20 5.04 -2.94
C PRO A 153 20.87 4.86 -1.45
N SER A 154 19.67 5.22 -1.03
CA SER A 154 19.18 5.10 0.38
C SER A 154 18.31 3.88 0.60
N GLY A 155 18.03 3.13 -0.46
CA GLY A 155 17.08 2.03 -0.52
C GLY A 155 15.67 2.48 -0.89
N THR A 156 15.02 1.71 -1.77
CA THR A 156 13.64 1.92 -2.23
C THR A 156 12.92 0.59 -2.36
N ILE A 157 11.59 0.59 -2.27
CA ILE A 157 10.75 -0.61 -2.38
C ILE A 157 9.90 -0.55 -3.64
N ALA A 158 10.12 -1.49 -4.56
CA ALA A 158 9.28 -1.68 -5.73
C ALA A 158 8.26 -2.79 -5.50
N VAL A 159 6.97 -2.47 -5.56
CA VAL A 159 5.91 -3.48 -5.51
C VAL A 159 5.53 -3.86 -6.93
N MET A 160 5.56 -5.16 -7.25
CA MET A 160 5.34 -5.66 -8.61
C MET A 160 3.90 -6.13 -8.83
N ALA A 161 3.40 -5.96 -10.05
CA ALA A 161 2.09 -6.47 -10.46
C ALA A 161 2.15 -7.88 -11.06
N GLY A 162 3.34 -8.32 -11.47
CA GLY A 162 3.68 -9.70 -11.86
C GLY A 162 4.53 -10.37 -10.79
N GLY A 163 5.18 -11.50 -11.10
CA GLY A 163 6.17 -12.14 -10.23
C GLY A 163 7.29 -11.17 -9.86
N ALA A 164 7.90 -11.37 -8.69
CA ALA A 164 8.98 -10.51 -8.22
C ALA A 164 10.21 -10.55 -9.14
N ASP A 165 10.37 -11.62 -9.89
CA ASP A 165 11.42 -11.84 -10.90
C ASP A 165 11.07 -11.28 -12.30
N VAL A 166 9.83 -10.82 -12.50
CA VAL A 166 9.35 -10.32 -13.80
C VAL A 166 9.28 -8.80 -13.80
N ILE A 167 10.36 -8.17 -14.28
CA ILE A 167 10.42 -6.70 -14.34
C ILE A 167 9.53 -6.19 -15.49
N TYR A 168 8.62 -5.30 -15.13
CA TYR A 168 7.73 -4.62 -16.07
C TYR A 168 7.56 -3.14 -15.67
N PRO A 169 7.63 -2.20 -16.62
CA PRO A 169 7.86 -2.40 -18.06
C PRO A 169 9.33 -2.74 -18.38
N SER A 170 9.59 -3.25 -19.59
CA SER A 170 10.94 -3.69 -20.03
C SER A 170 11.98 -2.57 -20.03
N GLU A 171 11.55 -1.33 -20.21
CA GLU A 171 12.41 -0.14 -20.16
C GLU A 171 13.04 0.06 -18.76
N ASN A 172 12.40 -0.45 -17.73
CA ASN A 172 12.87 -0.37 -16.34
C ASN A 172 13.66 -1.61 -15.90
N THR A 173 14.06 -2.50 -16.82
CA THR A 173 14.78 -3.75 -16.48
C THR A 173 16.06 -3.48 -15.70
N SER A 174 16.88 -2.51 -16.15
CA SER A 174 18.12 -2.13 -15.44
C SER A 174 17.82 -1.62 -14.05
N LEU A 175 16.87 -0.69 -13.91
CA LEU A 175 16.47 -0.12 -12.63
C LEU A 175 15.91 -1.21 -11.69
N GLY A 176 15.07 -2.11 -12.20
CA GLY A 176 14.53 -3.22 -11.41
C GLY A 176 15.61 -4.14 -10.87
N LYS A 177 16.64 -4.46 -11.67
CA LYS A 177 17.81 -5.23 -11.20
C LYS A 177 18.54 -4.49 -10.08
N SER A 178 18.84 -3.20 -10.28
CA SER A 178 19.49 -2.38 -9.25
C SER A 178 18.67 -2.30 -7.96
N ILE A 179 17.32 -2.24 -8.05
CA ILE A 179 16.45 -2.28 -6.86
C ILE A 179 16.55 -3.65 -6.17
N GLY A 180 16.62 -4.75 -6.92
CA GLY A 180 16.83 -6.08 -6.35
C GLY A 180 18.18 -6.25 -5.63
N GLU A 181 19.19 -5.45 -5.99
CA GLU A 181 20.54 -5.48 -5.40
C GLU A 181 20.70 -4.49 -4.23
N GLN A 182 20.12 -3.30 -4.32
CA GLN A 182 20.36 -2.17 -3.38
C GLN A 182 19.08 -1.72 -2.64
N GLY A 183 17.94 -2.26 -3.01
CA GLY A 183 16.62 -1.97 -2.44
C GLY A 183 15.84 -3.25 -2.18
N LEU A 184 14.53 -3.19 -2.39
CA LEU A 184 13.64 -4.34 -2.18
C LEU A 184 12.57 -4.41 -3.27
N ILE A 185 12.37 -5.59 -3.83
CA ILE A 185 11.24 -5.92 -4.71
C ILE A 185 10.26 -6.77 -3.93
N LEU A 186 8.97 -6.43 -3.98
CA LEU A 186 7.89 -7.20 -3.36
C LEU A 186 6.83 -7.60 -4.40
N SER A 187 6.29 -8.81 -4.27
CA SER A 187 5.12 -9.24 -5.05
C SER A 187 4.27 -10.28 -4.31
N GLU A 188 2.94 -10.18 -4.44
CA GLU A 188 2.01 -11.24 -4.02
C GLU A 188 1.77 -12.29 -5.11
N GLN A 189 2.23 -12.02 -6.34
CA GLN A 189 2.02 -12.90 -7.47
C GLN A 189 3.01 -14.06 -7.50
N PRO A 190 2.65 -15.18 -8.16
CA PRO A 190 3.60 -16.27 -8.38
C PRO A 190 4.85 -15.81 -9.09
N MET A 191 5.99 -16.41 -8.76
CA MET A 191 7.22 -16.24 -9.51
C MET A 191 7.01 -16.61 -10.98
N GLY A 192 7.65 -15.88 -11.91
CA GLY A 192 7.54 -16.06 -13.35
C GLY A 192 6.24 -15.57 -13.98
N LEU A 193 5.28 -15.07 -13.21
CA LEU A 193 3.98 -14.63 -13.76
C LEU A 193 4.10 -13.24 -14.43
N PRO A 194 3.81 -13.10 -15.73
CA PRO A 194 3.74 -11.79 -16.37
C PRO A 194 2.57 -10.95 -15.81
N PRO A 195 2.72 -9.63 -15.68
CA PRO A 195 1.66 -8.78 -15.19
C PRO A 195 0.50 -8.70 -16.18
N GLN A 196 -0.73 -8.67 -15.64
CA GLN A 196 -1.97 -8.48 -16.40
C GLN A 196 -2.69 -7.23 -15.88
N ALA A 197 -3.56 -6.64 -16.70
CA ALA A 197 -4.27 -5.40 -16.34
C ALA A 197 -4.95 -5.45 -14.96
N ARG A 198 -5.58 -6.58 -14.63
CA ARG A 198 -6.25 -6.82 -13.33
C ARG A 198 -5.30 -6.88 -12.12
N HIS A 199 -4.00 -7.06 -12.33
CA HIS A 199 -3.03 -7.16 -11.24
C HIS A 199 -2.57 -5.79 -10.74
N PHE A 200 -2.62 -4.75 -11.58
CA PHE A 200 -2.17 -3.40 -11.19
C PHE A 200 -3.02 -2.80 -10.05
N PRO A 201 -4.37 -2.79 -10.12
CA PRO A 201 -5.16 -2.31 -8.98
C PRO A 201 -4.93 -3.11 -7.70
N LYS A 202 -4.81 -4.45 -7.81
CA LYS A 202 -4.53 -5.30 -6.65
C LYS A 202 -3.18 -4.98 -6.00
N ARG A 203 -2.15 -4.71 -6.81
CA ARG A 203 -0.84 -4.30 -6.33
C ARG A 203 -0.87 -2.95 -5.65
N ASN A 204 -1.66 -1.99 -6.15
CA ASN A 204 -1.68 -0.61 -5.63
C ASN A 204 -2.09 -0.55 -4.16
N ARG A 205 -2.98 -1.43 -3.68
CA ARG A 205 -3.32 -1.52 -2.27
C ARG A 205 -2.14 -1.88 -1.37
N ILE A 206 -1.15 -2.62 -1.91
CA ILE A 206 0.07 -2.97 -1.18
C ILE A 206 0.97 -1.74 -1.07
N ILE A 207 1.09 -0.94 -2.13
CA ILE A 207 1.82 0.33 -2.08
C ILE A 207 1.21 1.26 -1.04
N ALA A 208 -0.11 1.46 -1.08
CA ALA A 208 -0.84 2.29 -0.13
C ALA A 208 -0.73 1.75 1.30
N GLY A 209 -0.82 0.41 1.46
CA GLY A 209 -0.78 -0.25 2.76
C GLY A 209 0.59 -0.19 3.45
N LEU A 210 1.68 -0.24 2.69
CA LEU A 210 3.05 -0.11 3.22
C LEU A 210 3.35 1.30 3.74
N ALA A 211 2.80 2.32 3.08
CA ALA A 211 3.18 3.70 3.30
C ALA A 211 2.37 4.38 4.42
N GLN A 212 3.00 5.32 5.10
CA GLN A 212 2.33 6.23 6.04
C GLN A 212 1.53 7.31 5.29
N ALA A 213 2.03 7.71 4.12
CA ALA A 213 1.37 8.65 3.23
C ALA A 213 1.60 8.30 1.77
N VAL A 214 0.66 8.71 0.90
CA VAL A 214 0.78 8.59 -0.55
C VAL A 214 0.83 9.98 -1.17
N VAL A 215 1.94 10.28 -1.86
CA VAL A 215 2.15 11.52 -2.59
C VAL A 215 1.87 11.29 -4.07
N VAL A 216 0.91 12.03 -4.63
CA VAL A 216 0.56 11.99 -6.05
C VAL A 216 1.20 13.18 -6.76
N VAL A 217 2.16 12.91 -7.67
CA VAL A 217 2.92 13.99 -8.32
C VAL A 217 2.23 14.53 -9.56
N GLU A 218 1.78 13.70 -10.45
CA GLU A 218 0.94 14.04 -11.60
C GLU A 218 -0.10 12.95 -11.80
N ALA A 219 -1.35 13.34 -12.05
CA ALA A 219 -2.42 12.40 -12.34
C ALA A 219 -3.49 13.07 -13.20
N ALA A 220 -3.83 12.50 -14.35
CA ALA A 220 -5.05 12.85 -15.06
C ALA A 220 -6.28 12.33 -14.29
N ALA A 221 -7.47 12.87 -14.55
CA ALA A 221 -8.71 12.55 -13.83
C ALA A 221 -9.09 11.05 -13.79
N LYS A 222 -8.59 10.25 -14.75
CA LYS A 222 -8.80 8.79 -14.81
C LYS A 222 -7.51 8.00 -14.63
N SER A 223 -6.50 8.58 -13.96
CA SER A 223 -5.21 7.92 -13.74
C SER A 223 -5.33 6.75 -12.75
N GLY A 224 -4.58 5.68 -13.01
CA GLY A 224 -4.44 4.56 -12.07
C GLY A 224 -3.82 4.94 -10.73
N SER A 225 -3.02 6.02 -10.66
CA SER A 225 -2.47 6.55 -9.40
C SER A 225 -3.55 7.09 -8.44
N LEU A 226 -4.71 7.53 -8.98
CA LEU A 226 -5.86 7.91 -8.15
C LEU A 226 -6.52 6.70 -7.46
N ILE A 227 -6.34 5.50 -8.00
CA ILE A 227 -6.77 4.26 -7.31
C ILE A 227 -5.91 4.07 -6.05
N THR A 228 -4.59 4.23 -6.18
CA THR A 228 -3.66 4.14 -5.02
C THR A 228 -3.99 5.21 -3.96
N ALA A 229 -4.32 6.44 -4.38
CA ALA A 229 -4.75 7.50 -3.46
C ALA A 229 -6.06 7.13 -2.73
N ARG A 230 -7.02 6.53 -3.43
CA ARG A 230 -8.27 6.06 -2.82
C ARG A 230 -8.02 4.91 -1.86
N ASP A 231 -7.21 3.91 -2.26
CA ASP A 231 -6.83 2.80 -1.37
C ASP A 231 -6.16 3.35 -0.08
N ALA A 232 -5.32 4.38 -0.20
CA ALA A 232 -4.69 5.03 0.95
C ALA A 232 -5.72 5.69 1.88
N LEU A 233 -6.70 6.43 1.34
CA LEU A 233 -7.78 7.03 2.11
C LEU A 233 -8.63 5.97 2.83
N ASP A 234 -8.96 4.88 2.13
CA ASP A 234 -9.75 3.78 2.71
C ASP A 234 -9.00 3.06 3.84
N LEU A 235 -7.66 3.19 3.87
CA LEU A 235 -6.77 2.68 4.91
C LEU A 235 -6.44 3.71 6.01
N GLY A 236 -7.01 4.92 5.95
CA GLY A 236 -6.73 6.00 6.90
C GLY A 236 -5.31 6.57 6.77
N ARG A 237 -4.68 6.42 5.60
CA ARG A 237 -3.36 7.01 5.31
C ARG A 237 -3.52 8.42 4.78
N GLU A 238 -2.50 9.26 5.04
CA GLU A 238 -2.47 10.60 4.48
C GLU A 238 -2.32 10.57 2.95
N VAL A 239 -3.11 11.38 2.26
CA VAL A 239 -3.01 11.58 0.81
C VAL A 239 -2.62 13.01 0.55
N LEU A 240 -1.53 13.16 -0.19
CA LEU A 240 -0.95 14.44 -0.55
C LEU A 240 -0.84 14.55 -2.06
N ALA A 241 -0.95 15.75 -2.61
CA ALA A 241 -0.89 15.94 -4.05
C ALA A 241 -0.08 17.19 -4.42
N VAL A 242 0.72 17.05 -5.47
CA VAL A 242 1.46 18.15 -6.06
C VAL A 242 0.51 18.96 -6.96
N PRO A 243 0.33 20.28 -6.75
CA PRO A 243 -0.53 21.09 -7.57
C PRO A 243 0.06 21.27 -8.98
N GLY A 244 -0.80 21.48 -9.95
CA GLY A 244 -0.38 21.80 -11.30
C GLY A 244 -1.31 22.79 -11.97
N HIS A 245 -0.92 23.24 -13.18
CA HIS A 245 -1.67 24.24 -13.91
C HIS A 245 -3.06 23.71 -14.32
N PRO A 246 -4.16 24.46 -14.13
CA PRO A 246 -5.52 23.97 -14.41
C PRO A 246 -5.76 23.49 -15.84
N PHE A 247 -5.03 24.04 -16.81
CA PHE A 247 -5.12 23.63 -18.23
C PHE A 247 -4.22 22.42 -18.57
N ASP A 248 -3.39 21.93 -17.63
CA ASP A 248 -2.66 20.70 -17.85
C ASP A 248 -3.52 19.50 -17.44
N ALA A 249 -3.88 18.68 -18.41
CA ALA A 249 -4.68 17.47 -18.16
C ALA A 249 -4.02 16.51 -17.15
N ARG A 250 -2.68 16.51 -17.04
CA ARG A 250 -1.92 15.71 -16.08
C ARG A 250 -2.04 16.19 -14.63
N ALA A 251 -2.45 17.46 -14.44
CA ALA A 251 -2.65 18.03 -13.12
C ALA A 251 -4.10 17.87 -12.62
N SER A 252 -5.03 17.53 -13.49
CA SER A 252 -6.47 17.55 -13.19
C SER A 252 -6.84 16.63 -12.01
N GLY A 253 -6.23 15.46 -11.91
CA GLY A 253 -6.47 14.53 -10.79
C GLY A 253 -5.84 15.00 -9.49
N CYS A 254 -4.62 15.57 -9.51
CA CYS A 254 -3.99 16.15 -8.33
C CYS A 254 -4.78 17.34 -7.80
N ASN A 255 -5.18 18.27 -8.70
CA ASN A 255 -5.99 19.43 -8.33
C ASN A 255 -7.37 19.01 -7.77
N MET A 256 -7.95 17.94 -8.29
CA MET A 256 -9.18 17.36 -7.75
C MET A 256 -8.96 16.80 -6.33
N LEU A 257 -7.89 16.04 -6.11
CA LEU A 257 -7.54 15.54 -4.76
C LEU A 257 -7.37 16.68 -3.77
N ILE A 258 -6.66 17.77 -4.15
CA ILE A 258 -6.45 18.96 -3.30
C ILE A 258 -7.79 19.62 -2.98
N ARG A 259 -8.64 19.84 -3.99
CA ARG A 259 -9.99 20.40 -3.80
C ARG A 259 -10.83 19.55 -2.85
N ASP A 260 -10.67 18.22 -2.91
CA ASP A 260 -11.42 17.27 -2.11
C ASP A 260 -10.77 17.01 -0.72
N GLY A 261 -9.72 17.80 -0.35
CA GLY A 261 -9.13 17.85 0.97
C GLY A 261 -7.75 17.20 1.11
N ALA A 262 -7.15 16.69 0.04
CA ALA A 262 -5.77 16.23 0.10
C ALA A 262 -4.82 17.43 0.32
N GLN A 263 -3.78 17.21 1.13
CA GLN A 263 -2.82 18.26 1.43
C GLN A 263 -1.95 18.60 0.21
N LEU A 264 -1.77 19.89 -0.07
CA LEU A 264 -0.91 20.38 -1.14
C LEU A 264 0.57 20.20 -0.77
N VAL A 265 1.38 19.69 -1.69
CA VAL A 265 2.81 19.46 -1.54
C VAL A 265 3.61 20.28 -2.53
N ARG A 266 4.59 21.02 -2.02
CA ARG A 266 5.58 21.79 -2.80
C ARG A 266 6.98 21.17 -2.70
N ASN A 267 7.26 20.48 -1.61
CA ASN A 267 8.57 19.88 -1.28
C ASN A 267 8.43 18.79 -0.21
N ALA A 268 9.53 18.13 0.16
CA ALA A 268 9.54 17.07 1.16
C ALA A 268 9.17 17.56 2.57
N ALA A 269 9.45 18.81 2.92
CA ALA A 269 9.08 19.36 4.22
C ALA A 269 7.56 19.41 4.41
N ASP A 270 6.79 19.73 3.35
CA ASP A 270 5.33 19.68 3.39
C ASP A 270 4.82 18.25 3.63
N VAL A 271 5.48 17.24 3.05
CA VAL A 271 5.15 15.83 3.26
C VAL A 271 5.41 15.43 4.72
N ILE A 272 6.59 15.76 5.23
CA ILE A 272 6.99 15.40 6.62
C ILE A 272 6.07 16.09 7.64
N ALA A 273 5.72 17.37 7.40
CA ALA A 273 4.81 18.11 8.28
C ALA A 273 3.38 17.54 8.32
N ALA A 274 2.97 16.82 7.27
CA ALA A 274 1.67 16.16 7.20
C ALA A 274 1.60 14.84 7.95
N LEU A 275 2.75 14.23 8.25
CA LEU A 275 2.80 12.94 8.92
C LEU A 275 2.50 13.10 10.42
N PRO A 276 1.88 12.10 11.06
CA PRO A 276 1.81 12.08 12.52
C PRO A 276 3.24 12.14 13.08
N PRO A 277 3.45 12.81 14.23
CA PRO A 277 4.75 12.82 14.89
C PRO A 277 5.25 11.39 15.05
N VAL A 278 6.49 11.14 14.60
CA VAL A 278 7.14 9.85 14.87
C VAL A 278 7.31 9.80 16.39
N GLU A 279 6.46 9.03 17.09
CA GLU A 279 6.80 8.61 18.42
C GLU A 279 8.13 7.88 18.32
N GLN A 280 9.20 8.56 18.74
CA GLN A 280 10.49 7.89 18.90
C GLN A 280 10.20 6.76 19.88
N SER A 281 10.16 5.54 19.38
CA SER A 281 10.12 4.35 20.22
C SER A 281 11.31 4.49 21.16
N ALA A 282 11.01 4.79 22.41
CA ALA A 282 12.00 4.81 23.46
C ALA A 282 12.77 3.48 23.38
N PRO A 283 14.10 3.48 23.48
CA PRO A 283 14.85 2.25 23.50
C PRO A 283 14.21 1.37 24.57
N LEU A 284 13.88 0.11 24.18
CA LEU A 284 13.37 -0.90 25.11
C LEU A 284 14.32 -0.92 26.31
N SER A 285 13.89 -0.33 27.41
CA SER A 285 14.59 -0.42 28.69
C SER A 285 14.71 -1.91 29.01
N SER A 286 15.94 -2.34 29.32
CA SER A 286 16.28 -3.69 29.74
C SER A 286 15.38 -4.14 30.88
N PRO A 287 15.05 -5.47 30.99
CA PRO A 287 14.09 -6.01 31.97
C PRO A 287 14.53 -5.94 33.44
N ALA A 288 15.50 -5.09 33.81
CA ALA A 288 16.10 -5.05 35.15
C ALA A 288 15.48 -4.03 36.12
N ASP A 289 14.56 -3.16 35.66
CA ASP A 289 13.94 -2.14 36.53
C ASP A 289 12.40 -2.18 36.41
N GLN A 290 11.78 -3.26 36.87
CA GLN A 290 10.36 -3.27 37.21
C GLN A 290 10.21 -3.20 38.73
N PRO A 291 9.65 -2.16 39.31
CA PRO A 291 9.13 -2.22 40.67
C PRO A 291 7.83 -3.05 40.67
N ASP A 292 7.64 -3.79 41.74
CA ASP A 292 6.57 -4.75 42.03
C ASP A 292 5.17 -4.32 41.56
N ALA A 293 4.46 -5.26 40.94
CA ALA A 293 3.09 -5.12 40.46
C ALA A 293 2.11 -4.85 41.64
N PRO A 294 1.17 -3.87 41.51
CA PRO A 294 0.07 -3.74 42.45
C PRO A 294 -1.03 -4.77 42.19
N PRO A 295 -1.85 -5.14 43.19
CA PRO A 295 -2.78 -6.26 43.15
C PRO A 295 -3.97 -6.00 42.23
N ALA A 296 -4.40 -7.08 41.59
CA ALA A 296 -5.57 -7.13 40.71
C ALA A 296 -6.87 -6.80 41.51
N ASN A 297 -7.33 -5.58 41.41
CA ASN A 297 -8.72 -5.16 41.60
C ASN A 297 -8.83 -3.61 41.42
N ALA A 298 -9.00 -3.19 40.17
CA ALA A 298 -9.48 -1.86 39.88
C ALA A 298 -10.63 -2.00 38.86
N GLY A 299 -11.77 -1.43 39.23
CA GLY A 299 -13.02 -1.57 38.52
C GLY A 299 -13.05 -0.83 37.16
N LEU A 300 -13.99 -1.21 36.36
CA LEU A 300 -14.26 -0.83 34.95
C LEU A 300 -14.65 0.67 34.75
N ALA A 301 -14.24 1.62 35.59
CA ALA A 301 -14.76 2.98 35.58
C ALA A 301 -13.80 4.09 35.08
N ASP A 302 -12.53 3.78 34.78
CA ASP A 302 -11.53 4.80 34.39
C ASP A 302 -10.80 4.43 33.08
N LEU A 303 -11.55 4.31 31.97
CA LEU A 303 -10.95 4.35 30.64
C LEU A 303 -10.90 5.80 30.16
N PRO A 304 -9.73 6.33 29.76
CA PRO A 304 -9.65 7.66 29.19
C PRO A 304 -10.45 7.72 27.89
N THR A 305 -11.27 8.75 27.74
CA THR A 305 -12.01 9.05 26.51
C THR A 305 -11.03 9.18 25.34
N PRO A 306 -11.29 8.51 24.20
CA PRO A 306 -10.44 8.66 23.03
C PRO A 306 -10.46 10.12 22.54
N PRO A 307 -9.34 10.64 21.99
CA PRO A 307 -9.29 11.97 21.43
C PRO A 307 -10.31 12.10 20.29
N PRO A 308 -10.85 13.30 20.01
CA PRO A 308 -11.85 13.48 18.97
C PRO A 308 -11.30 13.02 17.63
N GLU A 309 -12.01 12.08 17.00
CA GLU A 309 -11.68 11.55 15.67
C GLU A 309 -11.52 12.71 14.67
N ARG A 310 -10.36 12.79 14.01
CA ARG A 310 -10.21 13.66 12.84
C ARG A 310 -11.19 13.18 11.78
N ARG A 311 -12.08 14.08 11.36
CA ARG A 311 -13.09 13.78 10.33
C ARG A 311 -12.42 13.27 9.05
N SER A 312 -12.91 12.17 8.54
CA SER A 312 -12.44 11.60 7.28
C SER A 312 -12.73 12.56 6.11
N LEU A 313 -11.94 12.50 5.04
CA LEU A 313 -12.22 13.28 3.82
C LEU A 313 -13.65 13.07 3.28
N ARG A 314 -14.23 11.89 3.49
CA ARG A 314 -15.64 11.61 3.15
C ARG A 314 -16.62 12.42 3.98
N GLU A 315 -16.38 12.56 5.27
CA GLU A 315 -17.24 13.34 6.17
C GLU A 315 -17.09 14.84 5.90
N THR A 316 -15.88 15.30 5.59
CA THR A 316 -15.62 16.68 5.17
C THR A 316 -16.29 16.98 3.83
N ALA A 317 -16.20 16.10 2.84
CA ALA A 317 -16.87 16.24 1.55
C ALA A 317 -18.40 16.21 1.67
N ALA A 318 -18.95 15.34 2.52
CA ALA A 318 -20.40 15.27 2.80
C ALA A 318 -20.90 16.55 3.48
N LEU A 319 -20.14 17.14 4.40
CA LEU A 319 -20.46 18.41 5.05
C LEU A 319 -20.44 19.58 4.04
N HIS A 320 -19.45 19.63 3.16
CA HIS A 320 -19.38 20.63 2.08
C HIS A 320 -20.56 20.51 1.12
N GLN A 321 -20.98 19.30 0.77
CA GLN A 321 -22.14 19.06 -0.07
C GLN A 321 -23.45 19.51 0.60
N GLN A 322 -23.61 19.28 1.91
CA GLN A 322 -24.75 19.75 2.70
C GLN A 322 -24.78 21.27 2.87
N LEU A 323 -23.62 21.90 3.06
CA LEU A 323 -23.50 23.36 3.15
C LEU A 323 -23.79 24.03 1.80
N SER A 324 -23.34 23.46 0.69
CA SER A 324 -23.63 23.95 -0.66
C SER A 324 -25.11 23.90 -1.00
N LEU A 325 -25.81 22.84 -0.59
CA LEU A 325 -27.25 22.71 -0.78
C LEU A 325 -28.08 23.69 0.07
N LYS A 326 -27.61 24.07 1.25
CA LYS A 326 -28.26 25.09 2.09
C LYS A 326 -28.17 26.50 1.51
N HIS A 327 -27.06 26.86 0.85
CA HIS A 327 -26.91 28.16 0.21
C HIS A 327 -27.73 28.32 -1.09
N ILE A 328 -28.16 27.22 -1.72
CA ILE A 328 -29.01 27.28 -2.92
C ILE A 328 -30.51 27.44 -2.55
N SER A 329 -30.91 27.21 -1.31
CA SER A 329 -32.32 27.24 -0.89
C SER A 329 -32.80 28.54 -0.23
N GLU A 330 -31.96 29.58 -0.11
CA GLU A 330 -32.42 30.89 0.36
C GLU A 330 -32.87 31.75 -0.84
N PRO A 331 -34.16 32.09 -0.97
CA PRO A 331 -34.62 33.03 -2.02
C PRO A 331 -34.24 34.45 -1.64
N THR A 332 -33.46 35.10 -2.51
CA THR A 332 -33.19 36.55 -2.46
C THR A 332 -34.49 37.33 -2.41
N ARG A 333 -34.90 37.81 -1.24
CA ARG A 333 -35.95 38.83 -1.10
C ARG A 333 -35.43 40.14 -1.67
N SER A 334 -35.78 40.40 -2.91
CA SER A 334 -35.69 41.72 -3.54
C SER A 334 -36.59 42.70 -2.79
N ARG A 335 -36.00 43.68 -2.10
CA ARG A 335 -36.70 44.87 -1.65
C ARG A 335 -36.88 45.79 -2.89
N ARG A 336 -38.08 45.85 -3.40
CA ARG A 336 -38.55 47.03 -4.10
C ARG A 336 -38.96 48.06 -3.05
N ASN A 337 -38.36 49.22 -3.08
CA ASN A 337 -38.95 50.44 -2.57
C ASN A 337 -38.89 51.52 -3.64
N SER A 338 -40.08 52.03 -3.92
CA SER A 338 -40.57 53.30 -4.43
C SER A 338 -39.60 54.24 -5.10
#